data_c5760702603683ea53e9c68598055305
#
_entry.id   c5760702603683ea53e9c68598055305
#
_cell.length_a   1.000
_cell.length_b   1.000
_cell.length_c   1.000
_cell.angle_alpha   90.00
_cell.angle_beta   90.00
_cell.angle_gamma   90.00
#
_symmetry.space_group_name_H-M   'P 1'
#
loop_
_entity.id
_entity.type
_entity.pdbx_description
1 polymer ?
#
loop_
_entity_poly.entity_id
_entity_poly.type
_entity_poly.pdbx_seq_one_letter_code
_entity_poly.pdbx_strand_id
1 'polypeptide(L)'
;MRSIPDRGVHYGKKYMRKWLDSYDGKKFFVLKMDVHHFFESINRRILKRKLKAVIRDKRFYRLLCILIEHDKIALVAKILTDAGVEIDAEQTKTLVGCIAFDDISGALEVLREIGIAGAMFEEVKKIIEEMRKGVPLGYFTSQWFGNFYLKALDHYIKEELRAEHYMRYMDDMVILGKSKKKLHKMHRAIEKYLNDNLDLEIKGDWQVFRFEYPVMKDGKPVLDENRKQVTKGRMLDFMGFQFHHDRTTIRKSNIEAARRKANHISKQDKISWYNASVMLSYMGLFKHTDTYNYYIEYIKPKINVKKLKRIVSKHSRKENEQHDRLEKGDRNTAGTSGGNRQDIVSVNGLSA
;
A
#
# COMPACT_ATOMS: atom_id res chain seq x y z
N MET A 1 0.91 3.71 8.60
CA MET A 1 1.65 2.83 9.54
C MET A 1 2.73 1.98 8.87
N ARG A 2 2.52 1.42 7.68
CA ARG A 2 3.47 0.48 7.04
C ARG A 2 4.83 1.09 6.66
N SER A 3 4.91 2.40 6.51
CA SER A 3 6.12 3.13 6.04
C SER A 3 6.98 3.72 7.18
N ILE A 4 6.63 3.45 8.45
CA ILE A 4 7.37 3.94 9.60
C ILE A 4 8.01 2.74 10.29
N PRO A 5 9.33 2.75 10.55
CA PRO A 5 10.00 1.69 11.29
C PRO A 5 9.24 1.36 12.59
N ASP A 6 9.17 0.08 12.95
CA ASP A 6 8.49 -0.47 14.13
C ASP A 6 6.98 -0.19 14.24
N ARG A 7 6.35 0.49 13.26
CA ARG A 7 4.91 0.77 13.23
C ARG A 7 4.15 -0.04 12.17
N GLY A 8 4.51 -1.30 12.01
CA GLY A 8 3.84 -2.23 11.10
C GLY A 8 2.49 -2.75 11.64
N VAL A 9 1.97 -3.81 10.98
CA VAL A 9 0.66 -4.45 11.29
C VAL A 9 0.55 -4.88 12.75
N HIS A 10 1.63 -5.40 13.32
CA HIS A 10 1.66 -5.85 14.73
C HIS A 10 1.53 -4.70 15.73
N TYR A 11 2.12 -3.56 15.42
CA TYR A 11 1.93 -2.34 16.20
C TYR A 11 0.46 -1.90 16.17
N GLY A 12 -0.13 -1.82 14.97
CA GLY A 12 -1.54 -1.49 14.80
C GLY A 12 -2.47 -2.46 15.55
N LYS A 13 -2.20 -3.77 15.45
CA LYS A 13 -2.92 -4.81 16.20
C LYS A 13 -2.87 -4.57 17.72
N LYS A 14 -1.68 -4.30 18.27
CA LYS A 14 -1.50 -4.03 19.71
C LYS A 14 -2.34 -2.84 20.19
N TYR A 15 -2.30 -1.74 19.42
CA TYR A 15 -3.05 -0.53 19.79
C TYR A 15 -4.56 -0.71 19.61
N MET A 16 -4.99 -1.38 18.54
CA MET A 16 -6.40 -1.70 18.34
C MET A 16 -6.93 -2.55 19.50
N ARG A 17 -6.20 -3.60 19.92
CA ARG A 17 -6.61 -4.42 21.07
C ARG A 17 -6.71 -3.57 22.33
N LYS A 18 -5.70 -2.74 22.63
CA LYS A 18 -5.72 -1.84 23.79
C LYS A 18 -6.95 -0.92 23.79
N TRP A 19 -7.34 -0.39 22.63
CA TRP A 19 -8.52 0.47 22.52
C TRP A 19 -9.81 -0.31 22.74
N LEU A 20 -9.93 -1.51 22.14
CA LEU A 20 -11.09 -2.36 22.34
C LEU A 20 -11.25 -2.74 23.82
N ASP A 21 -10.17 -3.10 24.48
CA ASP A 21 -10.15 -3.44 25.91
C ASP A 21 -10.53 -2.24 26.82
N SER A 22 -10.22 -1.00 26.41
CA SER A 22 -10.62 0.20 27.15
C SER A 22 -12.14 0.43 27.19
N TYR A 23 -12.89 -0.25 26.32
CA TYR A 23 -14.35 -0.25 26.28
C TYR A 23 -14.98 -1.43 27.02
N ASP A 24 -14.19 -2.26 27.70
CA ASP A 24 -14.69 -3.46 28.37
C ASP A 24 -15.94 -3.16 29.22
N GLY A 25 -16.98 -4.00 29.04
CA GLY A 25 -18.29 -3.81 29.67
C GLY A 25 -19.11 -2.60 29.16
N LYS A 26 -18.58 -1.74 28.29
CA LYS A 26 -19.26 -0.54 27.79
C LYS A 26 -19.77 -0.76 26.35
N LYS A 27 -20.95 -0.20 26.09
CA LYS A 27 -21.51 -0.19 24.73
C LYS A 27 -20.75 0.79 23.85
N PHE A 28 -20.19 0.28 22.72
CA PHE A 28 -19.56 1.13 21.70
C PHE A 28 -19.80 0.58 20.28
N PHE A 29 -19.47 1.40 19.30
CA PHE A 29 -19.68 1.12 17.89
C PHE A 29 -18.39 1.33 17.13
N VAL A 30 -18.30 0.66 15.98
CA VAL A 30 -17.20 0.76 15.04
C VAL A 30 -17.73 1.40 13.76
N LEU A 31 -17.09 2.45 13.28
CA LEU A 31 -17.20 2.91 11.89
C LEU A 31 -16.00 2.33 11.15
N LYS A 32 -16.29 1.53 10.13
CA LYS A 32 -15.30 1.00 9.19
C LYS A 32 -15.62 1.51 7.80
N MET A 33 -14.60 2.02 7.09
CA MET A 33 -14.70 2.54 5.74
C MET A 33 -13.39 2.35 4.99
N ASP A 34 -13.47 2.28 3.68
CA ASP A 34 -12.37 2.09 2.76
C ASP A 34 -12.48 3.08 1.60
N VAL A 35 -11.38 3.51 1.00
CA VAL A 35 -11.41 4.39 -0.17
C VAL A 35 -11.55 3.54 -1.44
N HIS A 36 -12.45 3.95 -2.33
CA HIS A 36 -12.71 3.25 -3.58
C HIS A 36 -11.51 3.36 -4.52
N HIS A 37 -10.98 2.21 -4.99
CA HIS A 37 -9.84 2.13 -5.92
C HIS A 37 -8.70 3.11 -5.58
N PHE A 38 -8.28 3.15 -4.30
CA PHE A 38 -7.46 4.23 -3.74
C PHE A 38 -6.26 4.63 -4.60
N PHE A 39 -5.35 3.70 -4.91
CA PHE A 39 -4.14 4.03 -5.67
C PHE A 39 -4.42 4.47 -7.10
N GLU A 40 -5.46 3.94 -7.71
CA GLU A 40 -5.91 4.26 -9.08
C GLU A 40 -6.65 5.61 -9.11
N SER A 41 -7.22 6.03 -7.96
CA SER A 41 -7.99 7.26 -7.84
C SER A 41 -7.18 8.46 -7.36
N ILE A 42 -5.93 8.30 -6.92
CA ILE A 42 -5.08 9.41 -6.48
C ILE A 42 -4.94 10.44 -7.61
N ASN A 43 -5.40 11.66 -7.38
CA ASN A 43 -5.24 12.78 -8.31
C ASN A 43 -3.79 13.27 -8.30
N ARG A 44 -3.07 13.07 -9.41
CA ARG A 44 -1.64 13.39 -9.55
C ARG A 44 -1.33 14.86 -9.34
N ARG A 45 -2.20 15.77 -9.80
CA ARG A 45 -2.03 17.22 -9.61
C ARG A 45 -2.12 17.61 -8.14
N ILE A 46 -3.11 17.07 -7.42
CA ILE A 46 -3.25 17.31 -5.98
C ILE A 46 -2.03 16.74 -5.24
N LEU A 47 -1.57 15.54 -5.58
CA LEU A 47 -0.37 14.93 -4.98
C LEU A 47 0.87 15.80 -5.20
N LYS A 48 1.13 16.20 -6.45
CA LYS A 48 2.28 17.07 -6.80
C LYS A 48 2.22 18.42 -6.07
N ARG A 49 1.03 19.05 -6.01
CA ARG A 49 0.83 20.30 -5.26
C ARG A 49 1.15 20.14 -3.76
N LYS A 50 0.69 19.05 -3.13
CA LYS A 50 1.01 18.73 -1.72
C LYS A 50 2.51 18.50 -1.50
N LEU A 51 3.18 17.81 -2.42
CA LEU A 51 4.62 17.56 -2.36
C LEU A 51 5.41 18.87 -2.50
N LYS A 52 5.01 19.74 -3.44
CA LYS A 52 5.64 21.06 -3.66
C LYS A 52 5.61 21.92 -2.40
N ALA A 53 4.54 21.83 -1.60
CA ALA A 53 4.41 22.59 -0.37
C ALA A 53 5.40 22.19 0.74
N VAL A 54 5.96 20.96 0.70
CA VAL A 54 6.86 20.45 1.74
C VAL A 54 8.29 20.18 1.27
N ILE A 55 8.50 19.97 -0.02
CA ILE A 55 9.82 19.66 -0.60
C ILE A 55 10.44 20.92 -1.16
N ARG A 56 11.56 21.35 -0.55
CA ARG A 56 12.30 22.55 -0.95
C ARG A 56 13.31 22.27 -2.07
N ASP A 57 13.91 21.09 -2.09
CA ASP A 57 14.86 20.68 -3.11
C ASP A 57 14.16 20.48 -4.46
N LYS A 58 14.50 21.34 -5.44
CA LYS A 58 13.89 21.33 -6.78
C LYS A 58 14.23 20.06 -7.57
N ARG A 59 15.45 19.49 -7.40
CA ARG A 59 15.89 18.28 -8.11
C ARG A 59 15.13 17.07 -7.58
N PHE A 60 15.03 16.96 -6.25
CA PHE A 60 14.26 15.89 -5.61
C PHE A 60 12.76 15.98 -5.95
N TYR A 61 12.18 17.19 -5.93
CA TYR A 61 10.80 17.39 -6.35
C TYR A 61 10.56 16.96 -7.80
N ARG A 62 11.48 17.32 -8.74
CA ARG A 62 11.42 16.88 -10.14
C ARG A 62 11.43 15.36 -10.25
N LEU A 63 12.33 14.68 -9.55
CA LEU A 63 12.38 13.22 -9.51
C LEU A 63 11.06 12.61 -9.08
N LEU A 64 10.45 13.13 -8.00
CA LEU A 64 9.14 12.64 -7.54
C LEU A 64 8.03 12.86 -8.55
N CYS A 65 8.01 13.99 -9.27
CA CYS A 65 7.03 14.23 -10.34
C CYS A 65 7.19 13.21 -11.49
N ILE A 66 8.42 12.89 -11.91
CA ILE A 66 8.69 11.85 -12.89
C ILE A 66 8.22 10.48 -12.41
N LEU A 67 8.46 10.13 -11.14
CA LEU A 67 8.00 8.86 -10.57
C LEU A 67 6.46 8.76 -10.49
N ILE A 68 5.77 9.88 -10.26
CA ILE A 68 4.29 9.92 -10.24
C ILE A 68 3.72 9.71 -11.64
N GLU A 69 4.37 10.24 -12.67
CA GLU A 69 3.93 10.14 -14.08
C GLU A 69 4.60 8.99 -14.84
N HIS A 70 5.34 8.12 -14.15
CA HIS A 70 6.17 7.08 -14.78
C HIS A 70 5.40 6.21 -15.78
N ASP A 71 4.19 5.77 -15.45
CA ASP A 71 3.35 4.94 -16.32
C ASP A 71 2.88 5.69 -17.57
N LYS A 72 2.54 6.98 -17.44
CA LYS A 72 2.20 7.85 -18.56
C LYS A 72 3.42 8.06 -19.46
N ILE A 73 4.57 8.38 -18.89
CA ILE A 73 5.84 8.55 -19.62
C ILE A 73 6.21 7.26 -20.34
N ALA A 74 6.12 6.11 -19.66
CA ALA A 74 6.43 4.81 -20.27
C ALA A 74 5.48 4.46 -21.41
N LEU A 75 4.19 4.76 -21.27
CA LEU A 75 3.21 4.52 -22.34
C LEU A 75 3.48 5.39 -23.56
N VAL A 76 3.74 6.69 -23.38
CA VAL A 76 4.12 7.60 -24.47
C VAL A 76 5.42 7.12 -25.16
N ALA A 77 6.45 6.79 -24.38
CA ALA A 77 7.70 6.29 -24.92
C ALA A 77 7.52 5.00 -25.72
N LYS A 78 6.65 4.08 -25.26
CA LYS A 78 6.34 2.86 -25.97
C LYS A 78 5.69 3.14 -27.34
N ILE A 79 4.68 4.02 -27.41
CA ILE A 79 4.01 4.38 -28.67
C ILE A 79 5.01 4.95 -29.67
N LEU A 80 5.89 5.85 -29.24
CA LEU A 80 6.90 6.45 -30.08
C LEU A 80 7.92 5.40 -30.59
N THR A 81 8.36 4.49 -29.71
CA THR A 81 9.28 3.41 -30.07
C THR A 81 8.64 2.43 -31.06
N ASP A 82 7.40 2.00 -30.80
CA ASP A 82 6.66 1.07 -31.66
C ASP A 82 6.41 1.67 -33.07
N ALA A 83 6.32 2.99 -33.15
CA ALA A 83 6.21 3.74 -34.43
C ALA A 83 7.56 4.01 -35.12
N GLY A 84 8.69 3.59 -34.53
CA GLY A 84 10.03 3.81 -35.09
C GLY A 84 10.47 5.26 -35.06
N VAL A 85 9.92 6.08 -34.14
CA VAL A 85 10.30 7.49 -33.99
C VAL A 85 11.59 7.59 -33.20
N GLU A 86 12.62 8.16 -33.80
CA GLU A 86 13.89 8.49 -33.13
C GLU A 86 13.78 9.83 -32.42
N ILE A 87 14.15 9.88 -31.16
CA ILE A 87 14.14 11.08 -30.31
C ILE A 87 15.50 11.22 -29.70
N ASP A 88 16.09 12.42 -29.80
CA ASP A 88 17.37 12.72 -29.16
C ASP A 88 17.24 12.87 -27.61
N ALA A 89 18.38 12.94 -26.94
CA ALA A 89 18.41 13.01 -25.47
C ALA A 89 17.81 14.32 -24.92
N GLU A 90 17.91 15.45 -25.61
CA GLU A 90 17.37 16.74 -25.16
C GLU A 90 15.85 16.80 -25.38
N GLN A 91 15.36 16.31 -26.52
CA GLN A 91 13.93 16.16 -26.81
C GLN A 91 13.28 15.21 -25.80
N THR A 92 13.91 14.06 -25.52
CA THR A 92 13.45 13.13 -24.48
C THR A 92 13.35 13.81 -23.11
N LYS A 93 14.38 14.51 -22.69
CA LYS A 93 14.43 15.21 -21.41
C LYS A 93 13.37 16.32 -21.30
N THR A 94 13.11 17.03 -22.40
CA THR A 94 12.10 18.08 -22.51
C THR A 94 10.71 17.48 -22.42
N LEU A 95 10.41 16.46 -23.23
CA LEU A 95 9.11 15.77 -23.21
C LEU A 95 8.78 15.17 -21.86
N VAL A 96 9.72 14.44 -21.24
CA VAL A 96 9.58 13.91 -19.87
C VAL A 96 9.34 15.04 -18.86
N GLY A 97 10.04 16.15 -19.00
CA GLY A 97 9.85 17.33 -18.15
C GLY A 97 8.44 17.92 -18.29
N CYS A 98 7.97 18.13 -19.51
CA CYS A 98 6.63 18.64 -19.79
C CYS A 98 5.54 17.73 -19.21
N ILE A 99 5.62 16.41 -19.41
CA ILE A 99 4.68 15.44 -18.85
C ILE A 99 4.73 15.47 -17.31
N ALA A 100 5.92 15.47 -16.72
CA ALA A 100 6.09 15.45 -15.27
C ALA A 100 5.50 16.68 -14.56
N PHE A 101 5.51 17.85 -15.23
CA PHE A 101 5.03 19.11 -14.66
C PHE A 101 3.65 19.55 -15.17
N ASP A 102 2.94 18.69 -15.88
CA ASP A 102 1.62 18.99 -16.50
C ASP A 102 1.66 20.15 -17.51
N ASP A 103 2.80 20.38 -18.14
CA ASP A 103 2.95 21.30 -19.26
C ASP A 103 2.51 20.63 -20.56
N ILE A 104 1.18 20.60 -20.75
CA ILE A 104 0.56 19.97 -21.92
C ILE A 104 1.02 20.65 -23.21
N SER A 105 1.03 21.98 -23.22
CA SER A 105 1.39 22.76 -24.42
C SER A 105 2.81 22.46 -24.89
N GLY A 106 3.78 22.51 -23.96
CA GLY A 106 5.16 22.18 -24.23
C GLY A 106 5.35 20.72 -24.69
N ALA A 107 4.62 19.77 -24.09
CA ALA A 107 4.66 18.36 -24.53
C ALA A 107 4.16 18.20 -25.97
N LEU A 108 3.04 18.86 -26.34
CA LEU A 108 2.48 18.81 -27.68
C LEU A 108 3.37 19.52 -28.71
N GLU A 109 4.10 20.56 -28.31
CA GLU A 109 5.08 21.24 -29.17
C GLU A 109 6.24 20.30 -29.51
N VAL A 110 6.84 19.66 -28.50
CA VAL A 110 7.90 18.66 -28.73
C VAL A 110 7.41 17.52 -29.64
N LEU A 111 6.18 17.03 -29.48
CA LEU A 111 5.63 15.98 -30.34
C LEU A 111 5.55 16.43 -31.81
N ARG A 112 5.20 17.70 -32.08
CA ARG A 112 5.17 18.24 -33.45
C ARG A 112 6.60 18.39 -34.02
N GLU A 113 7.54 18.88 -33.20
CA GLU A 113 8.95 19.04 -33.60
C GLU A 113 9.60 17.70 -34.01
N ILE A 114 9.25 16.60 -33.32
CA ILE A 114 9.71 15.25 -33.67
C ILE A 114 8.90 14.59 -34.78
N GLY A 115 8.00 15.35 -35.45
CA GLY A 115 7.25 14.90 -36.62
C GLY A 115 6.02 14.03 -36.34
N ILE A 116 5.53 14.00 -35.08
CA ILE A 116 4.31 13.23 -34.75
C ILE A 116 3.08 13.99 -35.26
N ALA A 117 2.24 13.29 -36.05
CA ALA A 117 1.04 13.87 -36.65
C ALA A 117 -0.09 12.82 -36.75
N GLY A 118 -1.28 13.27 -37.20
CA GLY A 118 -2.43 12.39 -37.48
C GLY A 118 -2.93 11.63 -36.23
N ALA A 119 -3.31 10.39 -36.44
CA ALA A 119 -3.94 9.55 -35.40
C ALA A 119 -3.01 9.33 -34.19
N MET A 120 -1.72 9.14 -34.42
CA MET A 120 -0.74 8.95 -33.35
C MET A 120 -0.59 10.22 -32.47
N PHE A 121 -0.60 11.41 -33.08
CA PHE A 121 -0.59 12.66 -32.30
C PHE A 121 -1.81 12.77 -31.39
N GLU A 122 -3.01 12.47 -31.89
CA GLU A 122 -4.23 12.53 -31.09
C GLU A 122 -4.25 11.45 -30.00
N GLU A 123 -3.71 10.25 -30.25
CA GLU A 123 -3.56 9.21 -29.24
C GLU A 123 -2.64 9.64 -28.08
N VAL A 124 -1.43 10.11 -28.41
CA VAL A 124 -0.47 10.57 -27.39
C VAL A 124 -1.01 11.79 -26.63
N LYS A 125 -1.61 12.74 -27.35
CA LYS A 125 -2.27 13.90 -26.74
C LYS A 125 -3.33 13.49 -25.73
N LYS A 126 -4.21 12.55 -26.09
CA LYS A 126 -5.24 12.00 -25.20
C LYS A 126 -4.65 11.40 -23.94
N ILE A 127 -3.56 10.63 -24.04
CA ILE A 127 -2.85 10.08 -22.88
C ILE A 127 -2.33 11.20 -21.98
N ILE A 128 -1.68 12.22 -22.55
CA ILE A 128 -1.12 13.33 -21.80
C ILE A 128 -2.20 14.15 -21.07
N GLU A 129 -3.34 14.38 -21.73
CA GLU A 129 -4.43 15.19 -21.20
C GLU A 129 -5.31 14.46 -20.19
N GLU A 130 -5.63 13.17 -20.44
CA GLU A 130 -6.65 12.43 -19.68
C GLU A 130 -6.08 11.61 -18.52
N MET A 131 -4.86 11.11 -18.59
CA MET A 131 -4.25 10.32 -17.50
C MET A 131 -3.88 11.20 -16.29
N ARG A 132 -4.91 11.65 -15.54
CA ARG A 132 -4.76 12.56 -14.39
C ARG A 132 -4.80 11.85 -13.04
N LYS A 133 -5.23 10.60 -13.00
CA LYS A 133 -5.40 9.80 -11.78
C LYS A 133 -4.48 8.56 -11.79
N GLY A 134 -4.27 8.03 -10.60
CA GLY A 134 -3.48 6.83 -10.36
C GLY A 134 -2.01 7.11 -10.08
N VAL A 135 -1.42 6.26 -9.26
CA VAL A 135 0.02 6.18 -9.07
C VAL A 135 0.49 4.77 -9.39
N PRO A 136 1.65 4.59 -10.05
CA PRO A 136 2.12 3.29 -10.48
C PRO A 136 2.19 2.30 -9.31
N LEU A 137 1.53 1.14 -9.43
CA LEU A 137 1.56 0.08 -8.42
C LEU A 137 2.87 -0.72 -8.52
N GLY A 138 3.28 -1.33 -7.39
CA GLY A 138 4.49 -2.15 -7.31
C GLY A 138 5.73 -1.40 -6.81
N TYR A 139 5.79 -0.10 -6.91
CA TYR A 139 6.89 0.69 -6.37
C TYR A 139 6.75 0.97 -4.88
N PHE A 140 7.85 0.94 -4.15
CA PHE A 140 7.87 1.31 -2.73
C PHE A 140 7.37 2.75 -2.51
N THR A 141 7.70 3.67 -3.42
CA THR A 141 7.26 5.07 -3.42
C THR A 141 5.76 5.23 -3.48
N SER A 142 5.02 4.35 -4.15
CA SER A 142 3.56 4.44 -4.29
C SER A 142 2.85 4.32 -2.93
N GLN A 143 3.34 3.44 -2.06
CA GLN A 143 2.80 3.33 -0.69
C GLN A 143 3.07 4.60 0.13
N TRP A 144 4.24 5.23 -0.08
CA TRP A 144 4.58 6.48 0.56
C TRP A 144 3.71 7.63 0.04
N PHE A 145 3.50 7.71 -1.28
CA PHE A 145 2.60 8.69 -1.89
C PHE A 145 1.17 8.57 -1.35
N GLY A 146 0.64 7.36 -1.29
CA GLY A 146 -0.71 7.12 -0.73
C GLY A 146 -0.82 7.57 0.73
N ASN A 147 0.15 7.23 1.58
CA ASN A 147 0.15 7.67 2.97
C ASN A 147 0.27 9.20 3.09
N PHE A 148 1.11 9.82 2.27
CA PHE A 148 1.28 11.27 2.26
C PHE A 148 0.02 11.99 1.73
N TYR A 149 -0.65 11.42 0.73
CA TYR A 149 -1.87 11.97 0.15
C TYR A 149 -2.97 12.14 1.17
N LEU A 150 -3.17 11.13 2.04
CA LEU A 150 -4.18 11.11 3.10
C LEU A 150 -3.73 11.79 4.42
N LYS A 151 -2.49 12.29 4.53
CA LYS A 151 -1.98 12.88 5.78
C LYS A 151 -2.89 14.00 6.32
N ALA A 152 -3.36 14.90 5.47
CA ALA A 152 -4.22 16.01 5.88
C ALA A 152 -5.59 15.52 6.37
N LEU A 153 -6.13 14.45 5.79
CA LEU A 153 -7.34 13.78 6.30
C LEU A 153 -7.12 13.21 7.70
N ASP A 154 -5.96 12.60 7.97
CA ASP A 154 -5.65 12.09 9.32
C ASP A 154 -5.70 13.21 10.38
N HIS A 155 -5.14 14.39 10.06
CA HIS A 155 -5.22 15.59 10.92
C HIS A 155 -6.66 16.06 11.08
N TYR A 156 -7.42 16.19 9.99
CA TYR A 156 -8.82 16.56 10.03
C TYR A 156 -9.66 15.66 10.94
N ILE A 157 -9.48 14.33 10.83
CA ILE A 157 -10.21 13.35 11.66
C ILE A 157 -9.82 13.48 13.13
N LYS A 158 -8.55 13.70 13.44
CA LYS A 158 -8.04 13.77 14.82
C LYS A 158 -8.32 15.11 15.47
N GLU A 159 -8.11 16.20 14.79
CA GLU A 159 -8.09 17.57 15.33
C GLU A 159 -9.46 18.23 15.21
N GLU A 160 -10.10 18.16 14.05
CA GLU A 160 -11.40 18.81 13.82
C GLU A 160 -12.57 17.92 14.24
N LEU A 161 -12.60 16.66 13.80
CA LEU A 161 -13.67 15.74 14.17
C LEU A 161 -13.47 15.15 15.58
N ARG A 162 -12.30 15.34 16.17
CA ARG A 162 -11.93 14.88 17.52
C ARG A 162 -12.22 13.40 17.74
N ALA A 163 -11.83 12.56 16.76
CA ALA A 163 -11.96 11.12 16.87
C ALA A 163 -10.95 10.60 17.92
N GLU A 164 -11.46 10.11 19.04
CA GLU A 164 -10.64 9.61 20.16
C GLU A 164 -9.79 8.41 19.73
N HIS A 165 -10.42 7.41 19.12
CA HIS A 165 -9.79 6.20 18.64
C HIS A 165 -9.96 6.10 17.12
N TYR A 166 -8.97 6.56 16.37
CA TYR A 166 -8.87 6.51 14.92
C TYR A 166 -7.61 5.79 14.50
N MET A 167 -7.74 4.83 13.59
CA MET A 167 -6.62 4.15 12.97
C MET A 167 -6.86 3.99 11.47
N ARG A 168 -5.82 4.27 10.69
CA ARG A 168 -5.79 4.03 9.26
C ARG A 168 -4.63 3.10 8.89
N TYR A 169 -4.92 2.15 8.04
CA TYR A 169 -3.92 1.29 7.42
C TYR A 169 -4.09 1.37 5.90
N MET A 170 -3.24 2.17 5.26
CA MET A 170 -3.38 2.60 3.86
C MET A 170 -4.71 3.35 3.65
N ASP A 171 -5.62 2.77 2.93
CA ASP A 171 -6.98 3.22 2.60
C ASP A 171 -8.06 2.75 3.59
N ASP A 172 -7.81 1.65 4.32
CA ASP A 172 -8.74 1.08 5.30
C ASP A 172 -8.72 1.89 6.61
N MET A 173 -9.86 2.45 7.01
CA MET A 173 -10.03 3.36 8.15
C MET A 173 -11.02 2.81 9.17
N VAL A 174 -10.66 2.93 10.45
CA VAL A 174 -11.51 2.53 11.58
C VAL A 174 -11.58 3.64 12.61
N ILE A 175 -12.80 3.96 13.06
CA ILE A 175 -13.07 4.86 14.18
C ILE A 175 -13.96 4.13 15.20
N LEU A 176 -13.55 4.15 16.47
CA LEU A 176 -14.36 3.63 17.59
C LEU A 176 -15.07 4.78 18.28
N GLY A 177 -16.32 4.56 18.70
CA GLY A 177 -17.10 5.61 19.38
C GLY A 177 -18.32 5.09 20.14
N LYS A 178 -18.72 5.82 21.17
CA LYS A 178 -19.86 5.45 22.02
C LYS A 178 -21.23 5.71 21.39
N SER A 179 -21.29 6.58 20.36
CA SER A 179 -22.55 7.02 19.74
C SER A 179 -22.57 6.66 18.27
N LYS A 180 -23.53 5.81 17.84
CA LYS A 180 -23.77 5.49 16.44
C LYS A 180 -24.08 6.74 15.61
N LYS A 181 -24.90 7.67 16.15
CA LYS A 181 -25.25 8.95 15.48
C LYS A 181 -24.02 9.81 15.23
N LYS A 182 -23.08 9.91 16.20
CA LYS A 182 -21.84 10.66 16.05
C LYS A 182 -20.94 10.04 14.95
N LEU A 183 -20.84 8.72 14.90
CA LEU A 183 -20.06 8.03 13.87
C LEU A 183 -20.62 8.24 12.46
N HIS A 184 -21.95 8.21 12.27
CA HIS A 184 -22.57 8.56 10.99
C HIS A 184 -22.33 10.04 10.60
N LYS A 185 -22.30 10.96 11.59
CA LYS A 185 -21.95 12.37 11.32
C LYS A 185 -20.48 12.48 10.87
N MET A 186 -19.58 11.75 11.53
CA MET A 186 -18.17 11.72 11.15
C MET A 186 -17.98 11.14 9.74
N HIS A 187 -18.68 10.02 9.42
CA HIS A 187 -18.63 9.47 8.07
C HIS A 187 -18.94 10.50 6.99
N ARG A 188 -20.08 11.19 7.10
CA ARG A 188 -20.47 12.23 6.13
C ARG A 188 -19.46 13.37 6.02
N ALA A 189 -18.87 13.78 7.13
CA ALA A 189 -17.83 14.81 7.14
C ALA A 189 -16.53 14.33 6.45
N ILE A 190 -16.14 13.08 6.66
CA ILE A 190 -14.97 12.46 6.02
C ILE A 190 -15.21 12.27 4.52
N GLU A 191 -16.38 11.79 4.11
CA GLU A 191 -16.78 11.64 2.72
C GLU A 191 -16.72 12.98 1.99
N LYS A 192 -17.32 14.01 2.57
CA LYS A 192 -17.24 15.37 2.03
C LYS A 192 -15.79 15.86 1.92
N TYR A 193 -14.97 15.66 2.93
CA TYR A 193 -13.55 16.05 2.90
C TYR A 193 -12.78 15.35 1.78
N LEU A 194 -13.00 14.04 1.61
CA LEU A 194 -12.37 13.23 0.56
C LEU A 194 -12.74 13.76 -0.83
N ASN A 195 -14.04 14.01 -1.06
CA ASN A 195 -14.53 14.52 -2.34
C ASN A 195 -13.98 15.94 -2.62
N ASP A 196 -14.15 16.89 -1.69
CA ASP A 196 -13.85 18.30 -1.91
C ASP A 196 -12.35 18.58 -1.99
N ASN A 197 -11.52 17.86 -1.22
CA ASN A 197 -10.09 18.18 -1.07
C ASN A 197 -9.13 17.19 -1.75
N LEU A 198 -9.59 15.96 -1.99
CA LEU A 198 -8.72 14.88 -2.44
C LEU A 198 -9.21 14.19 -3.72
N ASP A 199 -10.39 14.56 -4.24
CA ASP A 199 -10.98 13.91 -5.42
C ASP A 199 -11.04 12.37 -5.26
N LEU A 200 -11.45 11.92 -4.05
CA LEU A 200 -11.57 10.52 -3.66
C LEU A 200 -12.97 10.21 -3.15
N GLU A 201 -13.40 8.96 -3.33
CA GLU A 201 -14.70 8.46 -2.89
C GLU A 201 -14.54 7.34 -1.86
N ILE A 202 -15.48 7.28 -0.89
CA ILE A 202 -15.58 6.15 0.02
C ILE A 202 -16.27 5.01 -0.72
N LYS A 203 -15.78 3.79 -0.53
CA LYS A 203 -16.40 2.58 -1.05
C LYS A 203 -17.77 2.35 -0.42
N GLY A 204 -18.77 1.97 -1.23
CA GLY A 204 -20.17 1.87 -0.81
C GLY A 204 -20.48 0.84 0.28
N ASP A 205 -19.53 -0.03 0.63
CA ASP A 205 -19.67 -1.07 1.67
C ASP A 205 -19.22 -0.63 3.08
N TRP A 206 -19.08 0.68 3.31
CA TRP A 206 -18.79 1.21 4.64
C TRP A 206 -19.87 0.86 5.68
N GLN A 207 -19.50 0.75 6.95
CA GLN A 207 -20.41 0.24 7.98
C GLN A 207 -20.23 0.93 9.32
N VAL A 208 -21.37 1.13 10.02
CA VAL A 208 -21.40 1.43 11.45
C VAL A 208 -22.13 0.31 12.17
N PHE A 209 -21.41 -0.44 12.98
CA PHE A 209 -21.97 -1.57 13.71
C PHE A 209 -21.59 -1.55 15.19
N ARG A 210 -22.39 -2.23 16.03
CA ARG A 210 -22.03 -2.47 17.43
C ARG A 210 -20.94 -3.54 17.48
N PHE A 211 -19.86 -3.23 18.19
CA PHE A 211 -18.79 -4.21 18.41
C PHE A 211 -19.31 -5.43 19.18
N GLU A 212 -18.70 -6.57 18.97
CA GLU A 212 -19.03 -7.84 19.63
C GLU A 212 -18.94 -7.71 21.14
N TYR A 213 -19.89 -8.29 21.84
CA TYR A 213 -19.98 -8.31 23.31
C TYR A 213 -20.63 -9.59 23.81
N PRO A 214 -20.23 -10.09 24.99
CA PRO A 214 -20.84 -11.26 25.59
C PRO A 214 -22.28 -10.97 26.04
N VAL A 215 -23.18 -11.97 25.89
CA VAL A 215 -24.53 -11.91 26.47
C VAL A 215 -24.43 -12.34 27.91
N MET A 216 -24.88 -11.48 28.81
CA MET A 216 -24.92 -11.74 30.26
C MET A 216 -26.37 -11.94 30.70
N LYS A 217 -26.61 -12.89 31.61
CA LYS A 217 -27.85 -13.09 32.34
C LYS A 217 -27.52 -13.27 33.81
N ASP A 218 -28.12 -12.49 34.67
CA ASP A 218 -27.90 -12.48 36.14
C ASP A 218 -26.43 -12.43 36.52
N GLY A 219 -25.66 -11.56 35.83
CA GLY A 219 -24.23 -11.36 36.03
C GLY A 219 -23.32 -12.48 35.52
N LYS A 220 -23.88 -13.55 34.93
CA LYS A 220 -23.13 -14.68 34.39
C LYS A 220 -23.21 -14.72 32.85
N PRO A 221 -22.16 -15.18 32.16
CA PRO A 221 -22.18 -15.33 30.71
C PRO A 221 -23.17 -16.42 30.28
N VAL A 222 -23.98 -16.11 29.28
CA VAL A 222 -24.87 -17.11 28.66
C VAL A 222 -24.02 -18.02 27.77
N LEU A 223 -24.17 -19.34 27.95
CA LEU A 223 -23.47 -20.34 27.16
C LEU A 223 -24.45 -20.99 26.18
N ASP A 224 -23.97 -21.39 25.00
CA ASP A 224 -24.69 -22.19 24.03
C ASP A 224 -24.65 -23.69 24.37
N GLU A 225 -25.27 -24.54 23.56
CA GLU A 225 -25.30 -26.00 23.71
C GLU A 225 -23.90 -26.63 23.75
N ASN A 226 -22.89 -25.97 23.15
CA ASN A 226 -21.51 -26.41 23.13
C ASN A 226 -20.66 -25.78 24.25
N ARG A 227 -21.29 -25.19 25.27
CA ARG A 227 -20.66 -24.47 26.38
C ARG A 227 -19.78 -23.30 25.93
N LYS A 228 -20.06 -22.71 24.75
CA LYS A 228 -19.40 -21.51 24.27
C LYS A 228 -20.22 -20.29 24.66
N GLN A 229 -19.51 -19.22 25.02
CA GLN A 229 -20.14 -17.94 25.37
C GLN A 229 -20.91 -17.37 24.18
N VAL A 230 -22.20 -17.09 24.40
CA VAL A 230 -23.05 -16.44 23.40
C VAL A 230 -22.64 -14.99 23.28
N THR A 231 -22.35 -14.53 22.07
CA THR A 231 -22.01 -13.15 21.77
C THR A 231 -23.06 -12.50 20.88
N LYS A 232 -23.23 -11.20 20.99
CA LYS A 232 -24.02 -10.35 20.10
C LYS A 232 -23.16 -9.22 19.57
N GLY A 233 -23.62 -8.56 18.50
CA GLY A 233 -22.83 -7.56 17.81
C GLY A 233 -21.94 -8.20 16.74
N ARG A 234 -20.85 -7.54 16.34
CA ARG A 234 -20.00 -7.97 15.24
C ARG A 234 -18.54 -7.77 15.59
N MET A 235 -17.69 -8.77 15.28
CA MET A 235 -16.24 -8.65 15.35
C MET A 235 -15.73 -7.61 14.36
N LEU A 236 -14.58 -6.99 14.65
CA LEU A 236 -13.89 -6.07 13.74
C LEU A 236 -12.86 -6.82 12.91
N ASP A 237 -13.05 -6.85 11.58
CA ASP A 237 -12.03 -7.31 10.63
C ASP A 237 -11.21 -6.11 10.14
N PHE A 238 -9.91 -6.06 10.49
CA PHE A 238 -9.02 -4.95 10.17
C PHE A 238 -7.56 -5.40 10.09
N MET A 239 -6.80 -4.92 9.11
CA MET A 239 -5.37 -5.26 8.89
C MET A 239 -5.08 -6.76 8.77
N GLY A 240 -6.03 -7.58 8.32
CA GLY A 240 -5.87 -9.03 8.22
C GLY A 240 -6.10 -9.81 9.51
N PHE A 241 -6.52 -9.12 10.59
CA PHE A 241 -6.94 -9.69 11.86
C PHE A 241 -8.44 -9.58 12.07
N GLN A 242 -8.99 -10.49 12.85
CA GLN A 242 -10.35 -10.45 13.37
C GLN A 242 -10.29 -10.22 14.88
N PHE A 243 -10.78 -9.07 15.29
CA PHE A 243 -10.82 -8.68 16.70
C PHE A 243 -12.19 -9.05 17.27
N HIS A 244 -12.19 -9.97 18.20
CA HIS A 244 -13.32 -10.36 19.02
C HIS A 244 -13.30 -9.62 20.36
N HIS A 245 -14.36 -9.76 21.14
CA HIS A 245 -14.42 -9.12 22.46
C HIS A 245 -13.32 -9.64 23.42
N ASP A 246 -12.96 -10.92 23.31
CA ASP A 246 -12.04 -11.63 24.21
C ASP A 246 -10.69 -12.01 23.58
N ARG A 247 -10.61 -12.05 22.24
CA ARG A 247 -9.42 -12.56 21.52
C ARG A 247 -9.19 -11.85 20.19
N THR A 248 -8.01 -12.09 19.62
CA THR A 248 -7.66 -11.62 18.27
C THR A 248 -7.16 -12.78 17.42
N THR A 249 -7.87 -13.10 16.35
CA THR A 249 -7.55 -14.18 15.42
C THR A 249 -7.06 -13.63 14.08
N ILE A 250 -6.48 -14.50 13.26
CA ILE A 250 -6.14 -14.15 11.87
C ILE A 250 -7.40 -14.33 11.02
N ARG A 251 -7.57 -13.50 9.99
CA ARG A 251 -8.64 -13.64 9.00
C ARG A 251 -8.65 -15.06 8.41
N LYS A 252 -9.82 -15.69 8.31
CA LYS A 252 -9.98 -17.07 7.84
C LYS A 252 -9.32 -17.33 6.49
N SER A 253 -9.43 -16.39 5.53
CA SER A 253 -8.77 -16.48 4.23
C SER A 253 -7.23 -16.58 4.34
N ASN A 254 -6.61 -15.88 5.28
CA ASN A 254 -5.17 -15.94 5.52
C ASN A 254 -4.76 -17.28 6.17
N ILE A 255 -5.61 -17.84 7.05
CA ILE A 255 -5.39 -19.17 7.64
C ILE A 255 -5.41 -20.23 6.53
N GLU A 256 -6.42 -20.19 5.68
CA GLU A 256 -6.57 -21.14 4.55
C GLU A 256 -5.44 -21.02 3.54
N ALA A 257 -5.02 -19.77 3.21
CA ALA A 257 -3.88 -19.52 2.33
C ALA A 257 -2.57 -20.06 2.92
N ALA A 258 -2.33 -19.85 4.22
CA ALA A 258 -1.17 -20.40 4.92
C ALA A 258 -1.18 -21.94 4.90
N ARG A 259 -2.34 -22.58 5.14
CA ARG A 259 -2.50 -24.04 5.07
C ARG A 259 -2.23 -24.59 3.67
N ARG A 260 -2.78 -23.94 2.62
CA ARG A 260 -2.49 -24.31 1.22
C ARG A 260 -1.00 -24.19 0.91
N LYS A 261 -0.37 -23.10 1.33
CA LYS A 261 1.07 -22.88 1.13
C LYS A 261 1.92 -23.94 1.86
N ALA A 262 1.59 -24.27 3.11
CA ALA A 262 2.28 -25.32 3.86
C ALA A 262 2.16 -26.70 3.18
N ASN A 263 0.95 -27.06 2.71
CA ASN A 263 0.72 -28.30 1.95
C ASN A 263 1.49 -28.32 0.62
N HIS A 264 1.60 -27.19 -0.05
CA HIS A 264 2.39 -27.07 -1.28
C HIS A 264 3.88 -27.29 -1.01
N ILE A 265 4.42 -26.61 0.01
CA ILE A 265 5.83 -26.73 0.40
C ILE A 265 6.18 -28.15 0.85
N SER A 266 5.28 -28.84 1.57
CA SER A 266 5.54 -30.22 2.06
C SER A 266 5.70 -31.24 0.93
N LYS A 267 5.21 -30.95 -0.28
CA LYS A 267 5.32 -31.81 -1.46
C LYS A 267 6.49 -31.46 -2.37
N GLN A 268 7.30 -30.42 -2.03
CA GLN A 268 8.40 -29.96 -2.86
C GLN A 268 9.75 -30.48 -2.35
N ASP A 269 10.57 -31.07 -3.22
CA ASP A 269 11.95 -31.43 -2.94
C ASP A 269 12.82 -30.18 -2.79
N LYS A 270 12.63 -29.20 -3.69
CA LYS A 270 13.32 -27.91 -3.67
C LYS A 270 12.32 -26.77 -3.41
N ILE A 271 12.51 -26.07 -2.31
CA ILE A 271 11.66 -24.94 -1.93
C ILE A 271 12.29 -23.65 -2.49
N SER A 272 11.53 -22.90 -3.29
CA SER A 272 11.97 -21.58 -3.78
C SER A 272 12.07 -20.55 -2.64
N TRP A 273 12.93 -19.55 -2.83
CA TRP A 273 13.01 -18.40 -1.91
C TRP A 273 11.67 -17.73 -1.69
N TYR A 274 10.90 -17.52 -2.76
CA TYR A 274 9.56 -16.92 -2.69
C TYR A 274 8.62 -17.72 -1.79
N ASN A 275 8.54 -19.04 -1.98
CA ASN A 275 7.68 -19.90 -1.15
C ASN A 275 8.12 -19.89 0.32
N ALA A 276 9.43 -19.91 0.58
CA ALA A 276 9.98 -19.82 1.93
C ALA A 276 9.65 -18.49 2.60
N SER A 277 9.82 -17.36 1.90
CA SER A 277 9.54 -16.01 2.39
C SER A 277 8.05 -15.81 2.71
N VAL A 278 7.15 -16.23 1.80
CA VAL A 278 5.70 -16.16 2.00
C VAL A 278 5.29 -16.98 3.23
N MET A 279 5.82 -18.20 3.41
CA MET A 279 5.48 -19.03 4.56
C MET A 279 5.96 -18.43 5.87
N LEU A 280 7.16 -17.87 5.92
CA LEU A 280 7.67 -17.16 7.10
C LEU A 280 6.85 -15.94 7.46
N SER A 281 6.31 -15.22 6.46
CA SER A 281 5.40 -14.09 6.66
C SER A 281 4.10 -14.53 7.35
N TYR A 282 3.49 -15.63 6.91
CA TYR A 282 2.31 -16.20 7.58
C TYR A 282 2.62 -16.61 9.02
N MET A 283 3.77 -17.23 9.27
CA MET A 283 4.17 -17.62 10.62
C MET A 283 4.26 -16.43 11.57
N GLY A 284 4.74 -15.26 11.09
CA GLY A 284 4.77 -14.03 11.86
C GLY A 284 3.37 -13.59 12.32
N LEU A 285 2.34 -13.81 11.52
CA LEU A 285 0.95 -13.53 11.91
C LEU A 285 0.47 -14.48 13.01
N PHE A 286 0.71 -15.78 12.87
CA PHE A 286 0.27 -16.78 13.85
C PHE A 286 0.88 -16.58 15.24
N LYS A 287 2.19 -16.29 15.30
CA LYS A 287 2.94 -16.16 16.55
C LYS A 287 2.36 -15.14 17.53
N HIS A 288 1.64 -14.15 17.02
CA HIS A 288 1.16 -13.02 17.82
C HIS A 288 -0.37 -12.95 17.89
N THR A 289 -1.07 -14.09 17.70
CA THR A 289 -2.53 -14.15 17.75
C THR A 289 -3.01 -15.43 18.46
N ASP A 290 -4.28 -15.43 18.84
CA ASP A 290 -4.94 -16.59 19.48
C ASP A 290 -5.20 -17.76 18.49
N THR A 291 -4.71 -17.62 17.25
CA THR A 291 -4.67 -18.69 16.23
C THR A 291 -3.39 -19.54 16.29
N TYR A 292 -2.52 -19.34 17.28
CA TYR A 292 -1.24 -20.03 17.37
C TYR A 292 -1.39 -21.56 17.51
N ASN A 293 -2.41 -22.04 18.25
CA ASN A 293 -2.68 -23.48 18.38
C ASN A 293 -2.98 -24.12 17.02
N TYR A 294 -3.75 -23.43 16.15
CA TYR A 294 -3.98 -23.90 14.78
C TYR A 294 -2.68 -24.06 13.99
N TYR A 295 -1.75 -23.12 14.13
CA TYR A 295 -0.43 -23.22 13.51
C TYR A 295 0.32 -24.47 14.00
N ILE A 296 0.35 -24.72 15.31
CA ILE A 296 1.04 -25.87 15.89
C ILE A 296 0.50 -27.18 15.36
N GLU A 297 -0.84 -27.30 15.29
CA GLU A 297 -1.54 -28.53 14.92
C GLU A 297 -1.53 -28.80 13.40
N TYR A 298 -1.83 -27.80 12.58
CA TYR A 298 -2.10 -28.02 11.15
C TYR A 298 -1.01 -27.55 10.19
N ILE A 299 -0.12 -26.67 10.60
CA ILE A 299 0.87 -26.04 9.72
C ILE A 299 2.30 -26.49 10.07
N LYS A 300 2.68 -26.37 11.33
CA LYS A 300 4.05 -26.68 11.79
C LYS A 300 4.53 -28.08 11.42
N PRO A 301 3.72 -29.15 11.49
CA PRO A 301 4.17 -30.51 11.13
C PRO A 301 4.55 -30.66 9.64
N LYS A 302 4.05 -29.77 8.77
CA LYS A 302 4.25 -29.84 7.31
C LYS A 302 5.46 -29.05 6.82
N ILE A 303 6.12 -28.28 7.68
CA ILE A 303 7.19 -27.36 7.30
C ILE A 303 8.40 -27.47 8.21
N ASN A 304 9.59 -27.35 7.62
CA ASN A 304 10.82 -27.20 8.38
C ASN A 304 11.22 -25.73 8.46
N VAL A 305 10.89 -25.08 9.57
CA VAL A 305 11.14 -23.64 9.80
C VAL A 305 12.61 -23.27 9.70
N LYS A 306 13.53 -24.12 10.19
CA LYS A 306 14.97 -23.89 10.11
C LYS A 306 15.43 -23.89 8.65
N LYS A 307 14.92 -24.82 7.82
CA LYS A 307 15.20 -24.89 6.37
C LYS A 307 14.69 -23.63 5.66
N LEU A 308 13.45 -23.18 5.94
CA LEU A 308 12.87 -21.97 5.35
C LEU A 308 13.71 -20.72 5.68
N LYS A 309 14.06 -20.52 6.95
CA LYS A 309 14.92 -19.39 7.38
C LYS A 309 16.28 -19.41 6.68
N ARG A 310 16.90 -20.59 6.55
CA ARG A 310 18.20 -20.75 5.85
C ARG A 310 18.10 -20.35 4.38
N ILE A 311 17.02 -20.75 3.69
CA ILE A 311 16.79 -20.37 2.27
C ILE A 311 16.70 -18.86 2.12
N VAL A 312 15.90 -18.19 2.97
CA VAL A 312 15.71 -16.75 2.89
C VAL A 312 17.01 -15.99 3.22
N SER A 313 17.70 -16.37 4.30
CA SER A 313 18.98 -15.74 4.66
C SER A 313 20.05 -15.91 3.58
N LYS A 314 20.13 -17.07 2.92
CA LYS A 314 21.08 -17.29 1.82
C LYS A 314 20.79 -16.39 0.61
N HIS A 315 19.52 -16.18 0.30
CA HIS A 315 19.11 -15.30 -0.80
C HIS A 315 19.47 -13.84 -0.50
N SER A 316 19.10 -13.34 0.68
CA SER A 316 19.41 -11.96 1.09
C SER A 316 20.92 -11.67 1.13
N ARG A 317 21.76 -12.64 1.52
CA ARG A 317 23.21 -12.47 1.45
C ARG A 317 23.71 -12.32 0.02
N LYS A 318 23.18 -13.13 -0.92
CA LYS A 318 23.55 -13.03 -2.34
C LYS A 318 23.13 -11.69 -2.97
N GLU A 319 21.95 -11.20 -2.64
CA GLU A 319 21.49 -9.87 -3.09
C GLU A 319 22.39 -8.75 -2.58
N ASN A 320 22.74 -8.78 -1.30
CA ASN A 320 23.66 -7.79 -0.72
C ASN A 320 25.06 -7.85 -1.35
N GLU A 321 25.60 -9.05 -1.58
CA GLU A 321 26.89 -9.23 -2.25
C GLU A 321 26.88 -8.72 -3.70
N GLN A 322 25.77 -8.91 -4.42
CA GLN A 322 25.59 -8.35 -5.78
C GLN A 322 25.51 -6.82 -5.76
N HIS A 323 24.74 -6.25 -4.82
CA HIS A 323 24.64 -4.80 -4.63
C HIS A 323 26.00 -4.17 -4.31
N ASP A 324 26.75 -4.76 -3.37
CA ASP A 324 28.09 -4.31 -3.00
C ASP A 324 29.10 -4.37 -4.17
N ARG A 325 28.96 -5.37 -5.06
CA ARG A 325 29.79 -5.48 -6.28
C ARG A 325 29.46 -4.39 -7.29
N LEU A 326 28.17 -4.07 -7.49
CA LEU A 326 27.73 -3.00 -8.37
C LEU A 326 28.22 -1.64 -7.86
N GLU A 327 28.09 -1.34 -6.57
CA GLU A 327 28.58 -0.09 -5.97
C GLU A 327 30.10 0.06 -6.05
N LYS A 328 30.86 -1.04 -5.92
CA LYS A 328 32.32 -1.04 -6.06
C LYS A 328 32.76 -0.95 -7.52
N GLY A 329 32.02 -1.53 -8.45
CA GLY A 329 32.26 -1.44 -9.89
C GLY A 329 32.13 -0.01 -10.40
N ASP A 330 31.06 0.70 -9.99
CA ASP A 330 30.83 2.11 -10.33
C ASP A 330 31.90 3.05 -9.77
N ARG A 331 32.46 2.78 -8.58
CA ARG A 331 33.56 3.56 -8.02
C ARG A 331 34.89 3.38 -8.78
N ASN A 332 35.16 2.20 -9.30
CA ASN A 332 36.37 1.92 -10.07
C ASN A 332 36.31 2.50 -11.49
N THR A 333 35.11 2.65 -12.09
CA THR A 333 34.94 3.30 -13.40
C THR A 333 34.96 4.82 -13.31
N ALA A 334 34.64 5.42 -12.17
CA ALA A 334 34.74 6.86 -11.94
C ALA A 334 36.16 7.38 -11.70
N GLY A 335 37.15 6.48 -11.42
CA GLY A 335 38.54 6.82 -11.14
C GLY A 335 39.51 6.82 -12.33
N THR A 336 39.08 6.41 -13.53
CA THR A 336 39.98 6.21 -14.68
C THR A 336 39.49 6.81 -16.00
N SER A 337 38.83 7.97 -16.01
CA SER A 337 38.55 8.65 -17.27
C SER A 337 38.38 10.17 -17.09
N GLY A 338 39.48 10.88 -17.08
CA GLY A 338 39.52 12.22 -17.67
C GLY A 338 39.52 12.07 -19.20
N GLY A 339 38.35 12.18 -19.83
CA GLY A 339 38.24 12.14 -21.30
C GLY A 339 36.80 11.82 -21.72
N ASN A 340 36.17 12.75 -22.40
CA ASN A 340 34.93 12.73 -23.19
C ASN A 340 34.00 11.51 -23.01
N ARG A 341 32.89 11.70 -22.31
CA ARG A 341 31.76 10.76 -22.32
C ARG A 341 30.61 11.34 -23.15
N GLN A 342 30.41 10.76 -24.32
CA GLN A 342 29.12 10.64 -24.94
C GLN A 342 28.44 9.41 -24.31
N ASP A 343 27.52 9.61 -23.36
CA ASP A 343 26.78 8.52 -22.73
C ASP A 343 25.52 8.19 -23.54
N ILE A 344 25.62 7.08 -24.26
CA ILE A 344 24.46 6.38 -24.82
C ILE A 344 23.78 5.65 -23.65
N VAL A 345 22.62 6.13 -23.21
CA VAL A 345 21.77 5.42 -22.24
C VAL A 345 20.93 4.41 -22.99
N SER A 346 21.37 3.16 -23.02
CA SER A 346 20.55 2.02 -23.45
C SER A 346 19.51 1.70 -22.38
N VAL A 347 18.24 1.93 -22.69
CA VAL A 347 17.09 1.50 -21.90
C VAL A 347 16.78 0.04 -22.26
N ASN A 348 17.60 -0.89 -21.78
CA ASN A 348 17.26 -2.32 -21.84
C ASN A 348 17.48 -2.94 -20.47
N GLY A 349 16.39 -3.27 -19.77
CA GLY A 349 16.44 -4.10 -18.57
C GLY A 349 15.34 -3.85 -17.55
N LEU A 350 14.08 -3.95 -17.95
CA LEU A 350 12.97 -4.13 -17.02
C LEU A 350 11.90 -5.02 -17.67
N SER A 351 12.17 -6.33 -17.64
CA SER A 351 11.12 -7.34 -17.80
C SER A 351 11.42 -8.47 -16.79
N ALA A 352 10.63 -8.55 -15.73
CA ALA A 352 10.07 -9.71 -15.06
C ALA A 352 9.41 -9.27 -13.73
#